data_d63d4a0073e2fbabd545ba00fa9746fa
#
_entry.id   d63d4a0073e2fbabd545ba00fa9746fa
#
_cell.length_a   1.000
_cell.length_b   1.000
_cell.length_c   1.000
_cell.angle_alpha   90.00
_cell.angle_beta   90.00
_cell.angle_gamma   90.00
#
_symmetry.space_group_name_H-M   'P 1'
#
loop_
_entity.id
_entity.type
_entity.pdbx_description
1 polymer ?
#
loop_
_entity_poly.entity_id
_entity_poly.type
_entity_poly.pdbx_seq_one_letter_code
_entity_poly.pdbx_strand_id
1 'polypeptide(L)'
;MTAQDTSAGSTVSSPGGAPADGLSAGADASPLDTVAPDSRRPSESTIRIGLVLPDVMGTYGDDGNSLVLRQRLRWRGHDAEIVRITLDDEVPDSCDIYTVGGGEDAAQKLAARHLSDSPGLQRAVSRGVPVLAICAGMQVFGEWFLASDGSRSRGLGLLDITTSPQASRSIGELVVEPQLAGLTQPLTGFENHMGATVLGADAAALGRVLHGVGNGVPADPSATPNAASTTAPGDSASTGASSTGSRIEGVVQGSIIATYMHGPVLARNPEFADLLLCRALGVDSLPPVDVPAVEQLRRERIATARR
;
A
#
# COMPACT_ATOMS: atom_id res chain seq x y z
N MET A 1 13.55 76.39 -7.09
CA MET A 1 14.87 76.71 -6.58
C MET A 1 15.56 75.34 -6.47
N THR A 2 16.31 74.96 -7.54
CA THR A 2 17.75 75.04 -7.71
C THR A 2 18.50 74.35 -6.56
N ALA A 3 19.40 73.44 -6.74
CA ALA A 3 20.31 73.04 -7.81
C ALA A 3 20.97 71.71 -7.36
N GLN A 4 21.30 70.80 -8.31
CA GLN A 4 22.65 70.48 -8.80
C GLN A 4 23.61 69.95 -7.67
N ASP A 5 24.26 68.90 -7.77
CA ASP A 5 25.09 68.21 -8.78
C ASP A 5 26.32 67.66 -8.04
N THR A 6 26.80 66.52 -8.29
CA THR A 6 28.16 66.15 -8.71
C THR A 6 28.53 64.71 -8.27
N SER A 7 28.72 63.96 -9.33
CA SER A 7 29.60 62.82 -9.62
C SER A 7 30.82 62.59 -8.75
N ALA A 8 31.14 61.28 -8.53
CA ALA A 8 32.48 60.75 -8.73
C ALA A 8 32.44 59.25 -8.87
N GLY A 9 32.91 58.75 -10.02
CA GLY A 9 33.10 57.33 -10.30
C GLY A 9 34.36 56.77 -9.63
N SER A 10 34.30 55.51 -9.38
CA SER A 10 35.53 54.69 -9.15
C SER A 10 35.34 53.31 -9.76
N THR A 11 36.10 53.13 -10.82
CA THR A 11 36.31 51.84 -11.51
C THR A 11 37.23 50.97 -10.67
N VAL A 12 36.81 49.76 -10.33
CA VAL A 12 37.71 48.71 -9.86
C VAL A 12 37.51 47.45 -10.74
N SER A 13 38.61 47.06 -11.34
CA SER A 13 38.76 45.95 -12.29
C SER A 13 38.57 44.58 -11.63
N SER A 14 37.88 43.69 -12.31
CA SER A 14 37.77 42.26 -11.97
C SER A 14 39.05 41.50 -12.38
N PRO A 15 39.50 40.51 -11.64
CA PRO A 15 40.31 39.42 -12.17
C PRO A 15 39.49 38.20 -12.53
N GLY A 16 39.91 37.54 -13.61
CA GLY A 16 39.27 36.50 -14.37
C GLY A 16 38.81 35.28 -13.57
N GLY A 17 37.60 34.86 -13.88
CA GLY A 17 37.04 33.59 -13.48
C GLY A 17 37.48 32.46 -14.38
N ALA A 18 37.94 31.39 -13.81
CA ALA A 18 38.13 30.10 -14.46
C ALA A 18 36.78 29.47 -14.84
N PRO A 19 36.69 28.66 -15.89
CA PRO A 19 35.47 28.01 -16.28
C PRO A 19 35.07 26.94 -15.23
N ALA A 20 33.87 27.07 -14.70
CA ALA A 20 33.23 26.01 -13.93
C ALA A 20 32.83 24.89 -14.89
N ASP A 21 33.44 23.74 -14.72
CA ASP A 21 33.01 22.50 -15.35
C ASP A 21 31.55 22.23 -14.99
N GLY A 22 30.72 22.20 -16.05
CA GLY A 22 29.32 21.89 -15.92
C GLY A 22 29.12 20.43 -15.48
N LEU A 23 28.86 20.25 -14.21
CA LEU A 23 28.12 19.06 -13.75
C LEU A 23 26.71 19.17 -14.33
N SER A 24 26.48 18.47 -15.43
CA SER A 24 25.13 18.18 -15.91
C SER A 24 24.45 17.37 -14.81
N ALA A 25 23.65 18.03 -13.97
CA ALA A 25 22.69 17.35 -13.12
C ALA A 25 21.75 16.59 -14.06
N GLY A 26 21.95 15.28 -14.18
CA GLY A 26 20.97 14.39 -14.75
C GLY A 26 19.69 14.65 -13.98
N ALA A 27 18.60 14.94 -14.71
CA ALA A 27 17.30 15.13 -14.13
C ALA A 27 16.98 13.88 -13.30
N ASP A 28 17.07 14.03 -11.99
CA ASP A 28 16.67 12.99 -11.04
C ASP A 28 15.17 12.79 -11.25
N ALA A 29 14.81 11.66 -11.88
CA ALA A 29 13.42 11.33 -12.12
C ALA A 29 12.69 11.34 -10.77
N SER A 30 11.56 12.05 -10.71
CA SER A 30 10.71 12.08 -9.52
C SER A 30 10.46 10.65 -9.02
N PRO A 31 10.46 10.39 -7.70
CA PRO A 31 10.09 9.07 -7.16
C PRO A 31 8.76 8.53 -7.69
N LEU A 32 7.85 9.42 -8.05
CA LEU A 32 6.53 9.10 -8.64
C LEU A 32 6.52 9.24 -10.18
N ASP A 33 7.67 9.05 -10.84
CA ASP A 33 7.71 9.02 -12.30
C ASP A 33 6.84 7.86 -12.81
N THR A 34 5.65 8.19 -13.31
CA THR A 34 4.60 7.27 -13.76
C THR A 34 4.17 7.61 -15.18
N VAL A 35 3.69 6.62 -15.91
CA VAL A 35 3.14 6.79 -17.26
C VAL A 35 1.62 6.63 -17.24
N ALA A 36 0.93 7.21 -18.20
CA ALA A 36 -0.50 7.04 -18.38
C ALA A 36 -0.83 5.59 -18.79
N PRO A 37 -2.02 5.06 -18.44
CA PRO A 37 -2.41 3.68 -18.75
C PRO A 37 -2.48 3.36 -20.25
N ASP A 38 -2.77 4.33 -21.09
CA ASP A 38 -2.83 4.17 -22.55
C ASP A 38 -1.49 4.34 -23.26
N SER A 39 -0.43 4.61 -22.53
CA SER A 39 0.88 4.67 -23.16
C SER A 39 1.20 3.33 -23.81
N ARG A 40 1.71 3.36 -25.04
CA ARG A 40 2.09 2.16 -25.82
C ARG A 40 2.95 1.26 -24.96
N ARG A 41 2.74 -0.07 -25.06
CA ARG A 41 3.59 -1.03 -24.39
C ARG A 41 5.06 -0.64 -24.61
N PRO A 42 5.83 -0.39 -23.56
CA PRO A 42 7.27 -0.31 -23.66
C PRO A 42 7.80 -1.63 -24.22
N SER A 43 9.06 -1.69 -24.60
CA SER A 43 9.67 -2.93 -25.13
C SER A 43 9.24 -4.15 -24.29
N GLU A 44 9.07 -5.31 -24.92
CA GLU A 44 8.58 -6.55 -24.29
C GLU A 44 9.29 -6.96 -22.97
N SER A 45 10.41 -6.28 -22.65
CA SER A 45 11.20 -6.49 -21.44
C SER A 45 10.87 -5.57 -20.26
N THR A 46 10.03 -4.55 -20.43
CA THR A 46 9.69 -3.61 -19.35
C THR A 46 8.52 -4.14 -18.50
N ILE A 47 8.76 -4.28 -17.20
CA ILE A 47 7.76 -4.74 -16.24
C ILE A 47 6.84 -3.56 -15.86
N ARG A 48 5.54 -3.75 -16.02
CA ARG A 48 4.53 -2.72 -15.77
C ARG A 48 3.83 -2.95 -14.43
N ILE A 49 3.94 -1.97 -13.54
CA ILE A 49 3.33 -1.99 -12.21
C ILE A 49 2.13 -1.06 -12.23
N GLY A 50 0.92 -1.60 -12.20
CA GLY A 50 -0.31 -0.82 -12.13
C GLY A 50 -0.52 -0.25 -10.73
N LEU A 51 -0.45 1.07 -10.59
CA LEU A 51 -0.83 1.81 -9.39
C LEU A 51 -2.27 2.28 -9.55
N VAL A 52 -3.20 1.59 -8.87
CA VAL A 52 -4.64 1.73 -9.10
C VAL A 52 -5.25 2.78 -8.19
N LEU A 53 -5.89 3.78 -8.77
CA LEU A 53 -6.63 4.86 -8.13
C LEU A 53 -5.85 5.60 -7.02
N PRO A 54 -4.58 6.00 -7.26
CA PRO A 54 -3.79 6.68 -6.24
C PRO A 54 -4.33 8.07 -5.88
N ASP A 55 -5.18 8.64 -6.70
CA ASP A 55 -5.89 9.90 -6.47
C ASP A 55 -6.96 9.81 -5.38
N VAL A 56 -7.48 8.62 -5.09
CA VAL A 56 -8.49 8.37 -4.05
C VAL A 56 -8.13 7.26 -3.07
N MET A 57 -7.29 6.31 -3.46
CA MET A 57 -6.89 5.13 -2.67
C MET A 57 -5.39 5.15 -2.30
N GLY A 58 -4.83 6.33 -2.03
CA GLY A 58 -3.41 6.53 -1.69
C GLY A 58 -3.20 7.02 -0.25
N THR A 59 -4.21 6.97 0.60
CA THR A 59 -4.12 7.36 2.01
C THR A 59 -3.03 6.55 2.71
N TYR A 60 -2.27 7.16 3.60
CA TYR A 60 -1.17 6.53 4.36
C TYR A 60 0.09 6.16 3.55
N GLY A 61 0.23 6.64 2.30
CA GLY A 61 1.42 6.45 1.48
C GLY A 61 1.57 5.03 0.90
N ASP A 62 0.45 4.33 0.69
CA ASP A 62 0.45 2.97 0.13
C ASP A 62 0.97 2.90 -1.31
N ASP A 63 0.98 4.02 -2.05
CA ASP A 63 1.64 4.18 -3.35
C ASP A 63 3.12 3.78 -3.31
N GLY A 64 3.75 3.91 -2.14
CA GLY A 64 5.10 3.47 -1.87
C GLY A 64 5.33 1.98 -2.14
N ASN A 65 4.30 1.13 -2.13
CA ASN A 65 4.43 -0.28 -2.49
C ASN A 65 4.86 -0.45 -3.95
N SER A 66 4.28 0.33 -4.89
CA SER A 66 4.70 0.34 -6.29
C SER A 66 6.14 0.81 -6.45
N LEU A 67 6.57 1.82 -5.68
CA LEU A 67 7.95 2.31 -5.70
C LEU A 67 8.93 1.24 -5.22
N VAL A 68 8.60 0.50 -4.17
CA VAL A 68 9.41 -0.61 -3.66
C VAL A 68 9.55 -1.70 -4.72
N LEU A 69 8.45 -2.13 -5.35
CA LEU A 69 8.47 -3.13 -6.41
C LEU A 69 9.36 -2.68 -7.57
N ARG A 70 9.16 -1.46 -8.08
CA ARG A 70 9.98 -0.88 -9.16
C ARG A 70 11.45 -0.84 -8.78
N GLN A 71 11.78 -0.37 -7.58
CA GLN A 71 13.17 -0.24 -7.15
C GLN A 71 13.85 -1.60 -6.99
N ARG A 72 13.14 -2.59 -6.45
CA ARG A 72 13.68 -3.95 -6.30
C ARG A 72 13.90 -4.65 -7.63
N LEU A 73 13.08 -4.38 -8.66
CA LEU A 73 13.29 -4.81 -10.04
C LEU A 73 14.54 -4.15 -10.64
N ARG A 74 14.67 -2.82 -10.51
CA ARG A 74 15.81 -2.07 -11.03
C ARG A 74 17.14 -2.49 -10.40
N TRP A 75 17.16 -2.78 -9.12
CA TRP A 75 18.38 -3.33 -8.45
C TRP A 75 18.81 -4.68 -9.03
N ARG A 76 17.91 -5.40 -9.68
CA ARG A 76 18.18 -6.68 -10.37
C ARG A 76 18.38 -6.54 -11.87
N GLY A 77 18.46 -5.31 -12.37
CA GLY A 77 18.69 -5.03 -13.79
C GLY A 77 17.46 -5.16 -14.69
N HIS A 78 16.26 -5.31 -14.10
CA HIS A 78 15.02 -5.28 -14.87
C HIS A 78 14.59 -3.84 -15.14
N ASP A 79 14.14 -3.58 -16.36
CA ASP A 79 13.44 -2.34 -16.66
C ASP A 79 12.01 -2.40 -16.09
N ALA A 80 11.59 -1.34 -15.41
CA ALA A 80 10.31 -1.32 -14.73
C ALA A 80 9.72 0.09 -14.67
N GLU A 81 8.42 0.19 -14.95
CA GLU A 81 7.64 1.44 -14.91
C GLU A 81 6.42 1.30 -14.01
N ILE A 82 5.94 2.42 -13.48
CA ILE A 82 4.68 2.52 -12.75
C ILE A 82 3.64 3.16 -13.66
N VAL A 83 2.60 2.41 -13.97
CA VAL A 83 1.43 2.88 -14.72
C VAL A 83 0.43 3.43 -13.72
N ARG A 84 0.30 4.76 -13.66
CA ARG A 84 -0.66 5.43 -12.80
C ARG A 84 -2.05 5.35 -13.45
N ILE A 85 -3.04 4.79 -12.75
CA ILE A 85 -4.41 4.57 -13.20
C ILE A 85 -5.32 5.37 -12.28
N THR A 86 -5.85 6.49 -12.75
CA THR A 86 -6.71 7.40 -11.99
C THR A 86 -8.20 7.14 -12.25
N LEU A 87 -9.08 7.88 -11.60
CA LEU A 87 -10.53 7.81 -11.85
C LEU A 87 -10.92 8.23 -13.29
N ASP A 88 -10.06 8.95 -13.99
CA ASP A 88 -10.30 9.38 -15.37
C ASP A 88 -9.89 8.31 -16.40
N ASP A 89 -9.24 7.24 -15.96
CA ASP A 89 -8.66 6.23 -16.83
C ASP A 89 -9.47 4.91 -16.77
N GLU A 90 -9.57 4.20 -17.89
CA GLU A 90 -9.96 2.80 -17.85
C GLU A 90 -8.81 1.96 -17.24
N VAL A 91 -9.16 0.99 -16.40
CA VAL A 91 -8.15 0.10 -15.83
C VAL A 91 -7.65 -0.87 -16.89
N PRO A 92 -6.37 -0.81 -17.31
CA PRO A 92 -5.81 -1.76 -18.27
C PRO A 92 -5.69 -3.15 -17.64
N ASP A 93 -5.77 -4.17 -18.45
CA ASP A 93 -5.50 -5.54 -18.00
C ASP A 93 -4.08 -6.01 -18.35
N SER A 94 -3.22 -5.10 -18.82
CA SER A 94 -1.91 -5.39 -19.41
C SER A 94 -0.72 -5.11 -18.49
N CYS A 95 -0.94 -4.76 -17.21
CA CYS A 95 0.15 -4.68 -16.24
C CYS A 95 0.51 -6.07 -15.71
N ASP A 96 1.77 -6.22 -15.28
CA ASP A 96 2.33 -7.48 -14.80
C ASP A 96 2.07 -7.69 -13.30
N ILE A 97 1.76 -6.62 -12.58
CA ILE A 97 1.36 -6.61 -11.17
C ILE A 97 0.55 -5.35 -10.89
N TYR A 98 -0.39 -5.43 -9.95
CA TYR A 98 -1.17 -4.28 -9.51
C TYR A 98 -1.05 -4.03 -8.01
N THR A 99 -1.11 -2.75 -7.61
CA THR A 99 -1.22 -2.33 -6.22
C THR A 99 -2.43 -1.41 -6.06
N VAL A 100 -3.20 -1.66 -4.99
CA VAL A 100 -4.38 -0.86 -4.62
C VAL A 100 -4.21 -0.44 -3.17
N GLY A 101 -4.20 0.84 -2.89
CA GLY A 101 -4.00 1.37 -1.56
C GLY A 101 -5.27 1.39 -0.70
N GLY A 102 -5.14 1.96 0.49
CA GLY A 102 -6.24 2.27 1.40
C GLY A 102 -6.88 3.62 1.12
N GLY A 103 -8.09 3.83 1.65
CA GLY A 103 -8.84 5.07 1.51
C GLY A 103 -9.96 5.18 2.53
N GLU A 104 -10.52 6.37 2.65
CA GLU A 104 -11.68 6.64 3.50
C GLU A 104 -12.99 6.19 2.81
N ASP A 105 -14.10 6.09 3.56
CA ASP A 105 -15.38 5.53 3.11
C ASP A 105 -15.88 6.08 1.77
N ALA A 106 -15.79 7.40 1.54
CA ALA A 106 -16.25 8.02 0.30
C ALA A 106 -15.38 7.59 -0.90
N ALA A 107 -14.06 7.57 -0.71
CA ALA A 107 -13.09 7.11 -1.70
C ALA A 107 -13.27 5.62 -2.00
N GLN A 108 -13.50 4.80 -0.97
CA GLN A 108 -13.75 3.37 -1.09
C GLN A 108 -15.01 3.06 -1.92
N LYS A 109 -16.13 3.78 -1.67
CA LYS A 109 -17.35 3.63 -2.46
C LYS A 109 -17.15 4.04 -3.92
N LEU A 110 -16.39 5.11 -4.16
CA LEU A 110 -16.06 5.58 -5.50
C LEU A 110 -15.17 4.58 -6.23
N ALA A 111 -14.12 4.08 -5.58
CA ALA A 111 -13.24 3.05 -6.13
C ALA A 111 -14.00 1.77 -6.49
N ALA A 112 -14.89 1.29 -5.62
CA ALA A 112 -15.70 0.10 -5.89
C ALA A 112 -16.57 0.26 -7.16
N ARG A 113 -17.16 1.43 -7.36
CA ARG A 113 -17.95 1.73 -8.57
C ARG A 113 -17.05 1.77 -9.80
N HIS A 114 -15.99 2.57 -9.78
CA HIS A 114 -15.08 2.71 -10.91
C HIS A 114 -14.49 1.37 -11.35
N LEU A 115 -14.00 0.55 -10.41
CA LEU A 115 -13.45 -0.77 -10.70
C LEU A 115 -14.50 -1.76 -11.20
N SER A 116 -15.76 -1.63 -10.82
CA SER A 116 -16.88 -2.43 -11.37
C SER A 116 -17.19 -2.04 -12.81
N ASP A 117 -17.12 -0.75 -13.14
CA ASP A 117 -17.41 -0.22 -14.46
C ASP A 117 -16.23 -0.42 -15.42
N SER A 118 -15.00 -0.54 -14.90
CA SER A 118 -13.75 -0.76 -15.66
C SER A 118 -13.10 -2.11 -15.30
N PRO A 119 -13.54 -3.22 -15.90
CA PRO A 119 -13.20 -4.59 -15.46
C PRO A 119 -11.81 -5.08 -15.91
N GLY A 120 -10.87 -4.19 -16.24
CA GLY A 120 -9.52 -4.58 -16.64
C GLY A 120 -8.76 -5.33 -15.55
N LEU A 121 -8.90 -4.87 -14.29
CA LEU A 121 -8.30 -5.53 -13.14
C LEU A 121 -8.85 -6.94 -12.93
N GLN A 122 -10.17 -7.13 -13.05
CA GLN A 122 -10.80 -8.45 -12.95
C GLN A 122 -10.30 -9.41 -14.04
N ARG A 123 -10.12 -8.90 -15.28
CA ARG A 123 -9.51 -9.69 -16.37
C ARG A 123 -8.06 -10.07 -16.08
N ALA A 124 -7.27 -9.15 -15.51
CA ALA A 124 -5.91 -9.43 -15.11
C ALA A 124 -5.85 -10.51 -14.00
N VAL A 125 -6.67 -10.37 -12.97
CA VAL A 125 -6.80 -11.35 -11.86
C VAL A 125 -7.20 -12.73 -12.40
N SER A 126 -8.15 -12.82 -13.34
CA SER A 126 -8.58 -14.09 -13.93
C SER A 126 -7.47 -14.80 -14.71
N ARG A 127 -6.42 -14.08 -15.14
CA ARG A 127 -5.21 -14.65 -15.75
C ARG A 127 -4.09 -14.95 -14.74
N GLY A 128 -4.35 -14.73 -13.46
CA GLY A 128 -3.37 -15.00 -12.41
C GLY A 128 -2.36 -13.86 -12.17
N VAL A 129 -2.62 -12.67 -12.70
CA VAL A 129 -1.75 -11.50 -12.45
C VAL A 129 -1.79 -11.15 -10.96
N PRO A 130 -0.62 -11.01 -10.28
CA PRO A 130 -0.59 -10.72 -8.85
C PRO A 130 -1.13 -9.33 -8.53
N VAL A 131 -1.88 -9.25 -7.44
CA VAL A 131 -2.43 -8.00 -6.91
C VAL A 131 -2.13 -7.89 -5.42
N LEU A 132 -1.63 -6.74 -5.00
CA LEU A 132 -1.54 -6.34 -3.61
C LEU A 132 -2.63 -5.31 -3.29
N ALA A 133 -3.52 -5.62 -2.34
CA ALA A 133 -4.57 -4.71 -1.90
C ALA A 133 -4.43 -4.37 -0.41
N ILE A 134 -4.46 -3.07 -0.09
CA ILE A 134 -4.22 -2.57 1.27
C ILE A 134 -5.51 -2.01 1.87
N CYS A 135 -5.89 -2.46 3.07
CA CYS A 135 -6.95 -1.89 3.91
C CYS A 135 -8.28 -1.73 3.15
N ALA A 136 -8.72 -0.50 2.82
CA ALA A 136 -9.93 -0.27 2.03
C ALA A 136 -9.86 -0.94 0.64
N GLY A 137 -8.67 -1.06 0.03
CA GLY A 137 -8.47 -1.83 -1.19
C GLY A 137 -8.85 -3.30 -1.00
N MET A 138 -8.44 -3.95 0.10
CA MET A 138 -8.88 -5.32 0.43
C MET A 138 -10.39 -5.41 0.54
N GLN A 139 -11.03 -4.47 1.24
CA GLN A 139 -12.48 -4.45 1.47
C GLN A 139 -13.26 -4.29 0.15
N VAL A 140 -12.78 -3.45 -0.76
CA VAL A 140 -13.37 -3.27 -2.11
C VAL A 140 -13.33 -4.57 -2.92
N PHE A 141 -12.32 -5.40 -2.73
CA PHE A 141 -12.21 -6.67 -3.44
C PHE A 141 -13.15 -7.76 -2.91
N GLY A 142 -13.71 -7.59 -1.71
CA GLY A 142 -14.66 -8.54 -1.11
C GLY A 142 -16.04 -8.56 -1.77
N GLU A 143 -16.93 -9.34 -1.18
CA GLU A 143 -18.34 -9.45 -1.58
C GLU A 143 -19.09 -8.16 -1.30
N TRP A 144 -18.90 -7.64 -0.09
CA TRP A 144 -19.49 -6.39 0.37
C TRP A 144 -18.75 -5.83 1.59
N PHE A 145 -18.93 -4.53 1.81
CA PHE A 145 -18.44 -3.84 2.99
C PHE A 145 -19.47 -2.84 3.52
N LEU A 146 -19.46 -2.60 4.84
CA LEU A 146 -20.23 -1.57 5.50
C LEU A 146 -19.35 -0.34 5.73
N ALA A 147 -19.83 0.82 5.32
CA ALA A 147 -19.21 2.10 5.67
C ALA A 147 -19.52 2.48 7.12
N SER A 148 -18.85 3.49 7.66
CA SER A 148 -19.06 3.99 9.02
C SER A 148 -20.48 4.50 9.29
N ASP A 149 -21.19 4.93 8.23
CA ASP A 149 -22.62 5.35 8.30
C ASP A 149 -23.58 4.15 8.30
N GLY A 150 -23.10 2.92 8.33
CA GLY A 150 -23.88 1.69 8.27
C GLY A 150 -24.38 1.33 6.87
N SER A 151 -24.11 2.13 5.85
CA SER A 151 -24.50 1.80 4.49
C SER A 151 -23.67 0.64 3.93
N ARG A 152 -24.38 -0.36 3.34
CA ARG A 152 -23.74 -1.49 2.68
C ARG A 152 -23.42 -1.16 1.24
N SER A 153 -22.18 -1.40 0.84
CA SER A 153 -21.71 -1.31 -0.53
C SER A 153 -21.33 -2.69 -1.04
N ARG A 154 -21.63 -2.95 -2.32
CA ARG A 154 -21.15 -4.14 -2.99
C ARG A 154 -19.67 -3.96 -3.33
N GLY A 155 -18.87 -4.98 -3.08
CA GLY A 155 -17.49 -5.07 -3.55
C GLY A 155 -17.39 -5.70 -4.95
N LEU A 156 -16.17 -6.03 -5.35
CA LEU A 156 -15.89 -6.64 -6.65
C LEU A 156 -16.16 -8.16 -6.68
N GLY A 157 -16.30 -8.81 -5.52
CA GLY A 157 -16.48 -10.26 -5.41
C GLY A 157 -15.25 -11.06 -5.90
N LEU A 158 -14.07 -10.48 -5.80
CA LEU A 158 -12.80 -11.13 -6.16
C LEU A 158 -12.16 -11.89 -4.99
N LEU A 159 -12.56 -11.55 -3.78
CA LEU A 159 -12.21 -12.21 -2.53
C LEU A 159 -13.48 -12.67 -1.82
N ASP A 160 -13.48 -13.90 -1.34
CA ASP A 160 -14.55 -14.45 -0.49
C ASP A 160 -14.40 -13.90 0.93
N ILE A 161 -14.67 -12.61 1.07
CA ILE A 161 -14.64 -11.89 2.34
C ILE A 161 -15.79 -10.91 2.44
N THR A 162 -16.16 -10.62 3.69
CA THR A 162 -17.10 -9.55 4.02
C THR A 162 -16.50 -8.66 5.09
N THR A 163 -16.78 -7.36 5.05
CA THR A 163 -16.25 -6.41 6.03
C THR A 163 -17.37 -5.63 6.71
N SER A 164 -17.35 -5.60 8.04
CA SER A 164 -18.24 -4.82 8.90
C SER A 164 -17.42 -3.93 9.83
N PRO A 165 -17.97 -2.85 10.39
CA PRO A 165 -17.30 -2.09 11.42
C PRO A 165 -17.01 -2.93 12.66
N GLN A 166 -15.87 -2.70 13.29
CA GLN A 166 -15.57 -3.20 14.64
C GLN A 166 -15.93 -2.14 15.70
N ALA A 167 -15.92 -2.54 16.99
CA ALA A 167 -16.33 -1.67 18.09
C ALA A 167 -15.40 -0.47 18.32
N SER A 168 -14.13 -0.60 17.97
CA SER A 168 -13.11 0.45 18.12
C SER A 168 -12.11 0.40 16.97
N ARG A 169 -11.48 1.55 16.66
CA ARG A 169 -10.47 1.66 15.62
C ARG A 169 -9.20 0.94 16.06
N SER A 170 -8.67 0.09 15.19
CA SER A 170 -7.34 -0.53 15.36
C SER A 170 -6.27 0.44 14.86
N ILE A 171 -5.36 0.85 15.74
CA ILE A 171 -4.24 1.75 15.39
C ILE A 171 -3.00 1.25 16.12
N GLY A 172 -1.95 0.93 15.39
CA GLY A 172 -0.69 0.53 16.00
C GLY A 172 0.20 -0.33 15.10
N GLU A 173 1.28 -0.82 15.69
CA GLU A 173 2.15 -1.79 15.04
C GLU A 173 1.44 -3.15 14.96
N LEU A 174 1.59 -3.80 13.83
CA LEU A 174 1.04 -5.13 13.56
C LEU A 174 2.21 -6.07 13.23
N VAL A 175 2.29 -7.20 13.92
CA VAL A 175 3.27 -8.25 13.65
C VAL A 175 2.54 -9.56 13.41
N VAL A 176 2.88 -10.23 12.33
CA VAL A 176 2.17 -11.40 11.81
C VAL A 176 3.15 -12.52 11.50
N GLU A 177 2.85 -13.71 11.95
CA GLU A 177 3.49 -14.92 11.49
C GLU A 177 2.83 -15.38 10.19
N PRO A 178 3.54 -15.33 9.03
CA PRO A 178 2.92 -15.64 7.76
C PRO A 178 2.52 -17.11 7.65
N GLN A 179 1.41 -17.36 6.96
CA GLN A 179 0.95 -18.71 6.59
C GLN A 179 1.02 -18.96 5.09
N LEU A 180 1.37 -17.91 4.33
CA LEU A 180 1.55 -18.00 2.88
C LEU A 180 2.90 -18.62 2.56
N ALA A 181 2.89 -19.68 1.76
CA ALA A 181 4.10 -20.32 1.26
C ALA A 181 4.99 -19.32 0.50
N GLY A 182 6.29 -19.38 0.77
CA GLY A 182 7.28 -18.45 0.22
C GLY A 182 7.59 -17.27 1.15
N LEU A 183 6.92 -17.16 2.32
CA LEU A 183 7.25 -16.22 3.38
C LEU A 183 7.73 -17.00 4.61
N THR A 184 8.90 -16.64 5.11
CA THR A 184 9.53 -17.33 6.24
C THR A 184 9.73 -16.41 7.45
N GLN A 185 9.75 -15.09 7.20
CA GLN A 185 10.00 -14.09 8.22
C GLN A 185 8.69 -13.43 8.68
N PRO A 186 8.55 -13.09 9.97
CA PRO A 186 7.39 -12.35 10.46
C PRO A 186 7.17 -11.08 9.64
N LEU A 187 5.94 -10.81 9.24
CA LEU A 187 5.56 -9.56 8.59
C LEU A 187 5.34 -8.46 9.63
N THR A 188 5.72 -7.23 9.28
CA THR A 188 5.50 -6.06 10.13
C THR A 188 4.82 -4.94 9.33
N GLY A 189 3.90 -4.23 9.97
CA GLY A 189 3.21 -3.09 9.36
C GLY A 189 2.56 -2.23 10.42
N PHE A 190 1.86 -1.22 9.98
CA PHE A 190 1.06 -0.35 10.83
C PHE A 190 -0.41 -0.50 10.44
N GLU A 191 -1.27 -0.88 11.38
CA GLU A 191 -2.71 -0.97 11.15
C GLU A 191 -3.41 0.34 11.54
N ASN A 192 -4.37 0.77 10.72
CA ASN A 192 -5.21 1.94 11.01
C ASN A 192 -6.56 1.78 10.32
N HIS A 193 -7.48 1.04 10.92
CA HIS A 193 -8.77 0.72 10.32
C HIS A 193 -9.91 0.53 11.33
N MET A 194 -11.14 0.65 10.84
CA MET A 194 -12.37 0.31 11.56
C MET A 194 -13.02 -0.99 11.08
N GLY A 195 -12.49 -1.56 9.99
CA GLY A 195 -13.06 -2.76 9.39
C GLY A 195 -12.71 -4.02 10.18
N ALA A 196 -13.71 -4.88 10.37
CA ALA A 196 -13.55 -6.27 10.74
C ALA A 196 -13.87 -7.14 9.53
N THR A 197 -12.87 -7.87 9.03
CA THR A 197 -12.98 -8.69 7.81
C THR A 197 -13.09 -10.16 8.17
N VAL A 198 -14.18 -10.78 7.71
CA VAL A 198 -14.46 -12.21 7.87
C VAL A 198 -14.18 -12.92 6.56
N LEU A 199 -13.43 -14.00 6.63
CA LEU A 199 -13.09 -14.85 5.49
C LEU A 199 -14.18 -15.91 5.30
N GLY A 200 -14.57 -16.14 4.04
CA GLY A 200 -15.33 -17.29 3.61
C GLY A 200 -14.47 -18.52 3.35
N ALA A 201 -15.06 -19.54 2.77
CA ALA A 201 -14.42 -20.85 2.60
C ALA A 201 -13.30 -20.87 1.54
N ASP A 202 -13.39 -19.97 0.56
CA ASP A 202 -12.45 -19.91 -0.58
C ASP A 202 -11.24 -19.00 -0.30
N ALA A 203 -11.26 -18.26 0.82
CA ALA A 203 -10.21 -17.34 1.23
C ALA A 203 -9.35 -17.93 2.36
N ALA A 204 -8.04 -17.74 2.29
CA ALA A 204 -7.10 -18.10 3.34
C ALA A 204 -6.52 -16.84 4.02
N ALA A 205 -6.15 -16.93 5.30
CA ALA A 205 -5.46 -15.86 5.98
C ALA A 205 -4.03 -15.72 5.44
N LEU A 206 -3.54 -14.47 5.32
CA LEU A 206 -2.13 -14.18 5.05
C LEU A 206 -1.25 -14.69 6.20
N GLY A 207 -1.72 -14.55 7.44
CA GLY A 207 -1.01 -15.05 8.58
C GLY A 207 -1.76 -14.95 9.91
N ARG A 208 -1.08 -15.37 10.96
CA ARG A 208 -1.53 -15.35 12.35
C ARG A 208 -0.96 -14.11 13.05
N VAL A 209 -1.82 -13.34 13.71
CA VAL A 209 -1.40 -12.16 14.47
C VAL A 209 -0.57 -12.57 15.69
N LEU A 210 0.63 -11.99 15.78
CA LEU A 210 1.49 -12.08 16.96
C LEU A 210 1.33 -10.85 17.86
N HIS A 211 1.14 -9.66 17.25
CA HIS A 211 0.90 -8.40 17.93
C HIS A 211 -0.02 -7.53 17.07
N GLY A 212 -0.91 -6.76 17.69
CA GLY A 212 -1.92 -5.96 17.00
C GLY A 212 -3.27 -6.67 16.92
N VAL A 213 -4.14 -6.21 16.01
CA VAL A 213 -5.52 -6.70 15.87
C VAL A 213 -5.70 -7.55 14.61
N GLY A 214 -5.17 -7.12 13.47
CA GLY A 214 -5.32 -7.79 12.18
C GLY A 214 -6.72 -7.61 11.60
N ASN A 215 -7.35 -8.70 11.11
CA ASN A 215 -8.66 -8.61 10.47
C ASN A 215 -9.81 -8.15 11.38
N GLY A 216 -9.56 -8.04 12.68
CA GLY A 216 -10.56 -7.56 13.64
C GLY A 216 -11.68 -8.55 13.93
N VAL A 217 -12.64 -8.09 14.72
CA VAL A 217 -13.88 -8.83 15.05
C VAL A 217 -15.05 -7.88 14.80
N PRO A 218 -16.10 -8.29 14.06
CA PRO A 218 -17.29 -7.48 13.86
C PRO A 218 -17.90 -7.03 15.20
N ALA A 219 -18.34 -5.78 15.28
CA ALA A 219 -19.13 -5.32 16.43
C ALA A 219 -20.44 -6.13 16.48
N ASP A 220 -20.83 -6.56 17.69
CA ASP A 220 -22.10 -7.25 17.88
C ASP A 220 -23.26 -6.28 17.53
N PRO A 221 -24.06 -6.56 16.51
CA PRO A 221 -25.19 -5.70 16.13
C PRO A 221 -26.28 -5.60 17.21
N SER A 222 -26.25 -6.47 18.23
CA SER A 222 -27.15 -6.41 19.41
C SER A 222 -26.63 -5.50 20.52
N ALA A 223 -25.38 -5.07 20.48
CA ALA A 223 -24.81 -4.13 21.43
C ALA A 223 -25.34 -2.72 21.15
N THR A 224 -26.25 -2.24 21.95
CA THR A 224 -26.70 -0.83 21.93
C THR A 224 -25.50 0.09 22.11
N PRO A 225 -25.32 1.12 21.26
CA PRO A 225 -24.24 2.08 21.42
C PRO A 225 -24.43 2.81 22.76
N ASN A 226 -23.58 2.49 23.73
CA ASN A 226 -23.56 3.19 25.00
C ASN A 226 -22.95 4.59 24.76
N ALA A 227 -23.69 5.61 25.26
CA ALA A 227 -23.39 7.02 25.06
C ALA A 227 -21.92 7.35 25.39
N ALA A 228 -21.32 8.07 24.47
CA ALA A 228 -20.10 8.90 24.58
C ALA A 228 -19.36 8.81 25.93
N SER A 229 -18.31 7.98 25.96
CA SER A 229 -17.23 8.11 26.93
C SER A 229 -16.18 9.05 26.36
N THR A 230 -16.23 10.31 26.77
CA THR A 230 -15.13 11.28 26.63
C THR A 230 -14.07 10.90 27.66
N THR A 231 -13.10 10.10 27.29
CA THR A 231 -11.87 9.90 28.05
C THR A 231 -10.67 10.31 27.24
N ALA A 232 -9.86 11.18 27.85
CA ALA A 232 -8.60 11.70 27.32
C ALA A 232 -7.58 10.58 27.04
N PRO A 233 -6.55 10.83 26.18
CA PRO A 233 -5.56 9.83 25.81
C PRO A 233 -4.62 9.59 26.98
N GLY A 234 -4.67 8.41 27.53
CA GLY A 234 -3.76 7.93 28.57
C GLY A 234 -4.01 6.45 28.82
N ASP A 235 -2.97 5.66 28.55
CA ASP A 235 -2.76 4.29 28.97
C ASP A 235 -4.00 3.38 29.17
N SER A 236 -4.32 2.57 28.18
CA SER A 236 -5.08 1.36 28.41
C SER A 236 -4.60 0.21 27.54
N ALA A 237 -3.71 -0.59 28.11
CA ALA A 237 -3.61 -1.99 27.75
C ALA A 237 -4.99 -2.62 28.02
N SER A 238 -5.87 -2.65 27.01
CA SER A 238 -7.14 -3.36 27.15
C SER A 238 -6.87 -4.86 27.06
N THR A 239 -6.80 -5.51 28.21
CA THR A 239 -7.06 -6.94 28.38
C THR A 239 -8.52 -7.19 28.05
N GLY A 240 -8.88 -7.29 26.78
CA GLY A 240 -10.22 -7.62 26.29
C GLY A 240 -10.33 -9.10 26.00
N ALA A 241 -11.22 -9.74 26.72
CA ALA A 241 -11.88 -11.04 26.55
C ALA A 241 -11.31 -12.01 25.50
N SER A 242 -10.80 -13.09 26.04
CA SER A 242 -10.39 -14.34 25.40
C SER A 242 -11.53 -14.95 24.57
N SER A 243 -11.58 -14.68 23.27
CA SER A 243 -12.08 -15.65 22.31
C SER A 243 -10.89 -16.54 21.92
N THR A 244 -10.97 -17.84 22.23
CA THR A 244 -9.90 -18.85 22.02
C THR A 244 -9.64 -19.17 20.54
N GLY A 245 -9.96 -18.30 19.60
CA GLY A 245 -9.59 -18.38 18.19
C GLY A 245 -8.30 -17.60 17.92
N SER A 246 -7.34 -18.20 17.22
CA SER A 246 -6.15 -17.50 16.76
C SER A 246 -6.58 -16.33 15.89
N ARG A 247 -6.18 -15.09 16.26
CA ARG A 247 -6.42 -13.90 15.45
C ARG A 247 -5.65 -14.03 14.13
N ILE A 248 -6.32 -13.70 13.04
CA ILE A 248 -5.77 -13.76 11.69
C ILE A 248 -5.56 -12.36 11.14
N GLU A 249 -4.72 -12.25 10.14
CA GLU A 249 -4.46 -11.02 9.41
C GLU A 249 -4.41 -11.31 7.92
N GLY A 250 -4.98 -10.35 7.15
CA GLY A 250 -4.95 -10.35 5.70
C GLY A 250 -5.73 -11.47 5.06
N VAL A 251 -5.63 -11.53 3.75
CA VAL A 251 -6.34 -12.49 2.90
C VAL A 251 -5.46 -12.90 1.75
N VAL A 252 -5.51 -14.16 1.38
CA VAL A 252 -4.91 -14.72 0.16
C VAL A 252 -5.98 -15.53 -0.57
N GLN A 253 -6.22 -15.19 -1.83
CA GLN A 253 -7.08 -15.96 -2.71
C GLN A 253 -6.59 -15.86 -4.15
N GLY A 254 -6.22 -16.96 -4.75
CA GLY A 254 -5.63 -16.98 -6.09
C GLY A 254 -4.35 -16.12 -6.18
N SER A 255 -4.36 -15.14 -7.09
CA SER A 255 -3.25 -14.22 -7.28
C SER A 255 -3.31 -12.98 -6.39
N ILE A 256 -4.39 -12.79 -5.62
CA ILE A 256 -4.58 -11.62 -4.77
C ILE A 256 -4.02 -11.89 -3.38
N ILE A 257 -3.23 -10.94 -2.89
CA ILE A 257 -2.81 -10.87 -1.50
C ILE A 257 -3.28 -9.52 -0.96
N ALA A 258 -3.97 -9.54 0.17
CA ALA A 258 -4.51 -8.33 0.76
C ALA A 258 -4.22 -8.27 2.27
N THR A 259 -4.06 -7.07 2.82
CA THR A 259 -3.61 -6.87 4.20
C THR A 259 -4.10 -5.54 4.76
N TYR A 260 -4.24 -5.45 6.08
CA TYR A 260 -4.44 -4.18 6.78
C TYR A 260 -3.13 -3.43 7.09
N MET A 261 -1.98 -4.03 6.77
CA MET A 261 -0.68 -3.43 7.02
C MET A 261 -0.37 -2.28 6.05
N HIS A 262 -0.23 -1.08 6.58
CA HIS A 262 0.31 0.10 5.92
C HIS A 262 1.81 0.27 6.19
N GLY A 263 2.41 1.31 5.57
CA GLY A 263 3.67 1.78 5.99
C GLY A 263 4.83 2.05 5.06
N PRO A 264 4.82 1.92 3.73
CA PRO A 264 4.30 0.86 2.85
C PRO A 264 4.72 -0.54 3.32
N VAL A 265 3.80 -1.51 3.27
CA VAL A 265 4.07 -2.86 3.80
C VAL A 265 5.29 -3.51 3.16
N LEU A 266 5.48 -3.32 1.86
CA LEU A 266 6.60 -3.91 1.13
C LEU A 266 7.96 -3.29 1.49
N ALA A 267 7.99 -2.03 1.92
CA ALA A 267 9.22 -1.38 2.39
C ALA A 267 9.74 -2.01 3.70
N ARG A 268 8.84 -2.55 4.51
CA ARG A 268 9.17 -3.23 5.76
C ARG A 268 9.40 -4.73 5.58
N ASN A 269 8.92 -5.33 4.49
CA ASN A 269 8.91 -6.77 4.27
C ASN A 269 9.49 -7.12 2.90
N PRO A 270 10.84 -7.11 2.76
CA PRO A 270 11.49 -7.37 1.47
C PRO A 270 11.19 -8.75 0.89
N GLU A 271 11.07 -9.79 1.72
CA GLU A 271 10.68 -11.13 1.29
C GLU A 271 9.27 -11.14 0.66
N PHE A 272 8.34 -10.37 1.22
CA PHE A 272 7.00 -10.22 0.67
C PHE A 272 7.01 -9.49 -0.68
N ALA A 273 7.83 -8.43 -0.81
CA ALA A 273 8.01 -7.76 -2.10
C ALA A 273 8.57 -8.72 -3.16
N ASP A 274 9.58 -9.51 -2.80
CA ASP A 274 10.20 -10.48 -3.71
C ASP A 274 9.24 -11.61 -4.09
N LEU A 275 8.41 -12.10 -3.17
CA LEU A 275 7.36 -13.08 -3.49
C LEU A 275 6.39 -12.56 -4.56
N LEU A 276 5.94 -11.31 -4.44
CA LEU A 276 5.07 -10.68 -5.44
C LEU A 276 5.78 -10.54 -6.79
N LEU A 277 7.06 -10.14 -6.80
CA LEU A 277 7.86 -10.04 -8.00
C LEU A 277 8.12 -11.41 -8.65
N CYS A 278 8.38 -12.45 -7.87
CA CYS A 278 8.49 -13.82 -8.38
C CYS A 278 7.22 -14.24 -9.12
N ARG A 279 6.04 -13.95 -8.54
CA ARG A 279 4.76 -14.25 -9.19
C ARG A 279 4.56 -13.43 -10.47
N ALA A 280 4.93 -12.15 -10.48
CA ALA A 280 4.81 -11.29 -11.65
C ALA A 280 5.72 -11.72 -12.80
N LEU A 281 6.92 -12.20 -12.47
CA LEU A 281 7.91 -12.66 -13.44
C LEU A 281 7.75 -14.14 -13.83
N GLY A 282 6.92 -14.90 -13.12
CA GLY A 282 6.77 -16.33 -13.36
C GLY A 282 8.02 -17.14 -13.01
N VAL A 283 8.77 -16.73 -11.98
CA VAL A 283 10.01 -17.39 -11.54
C VAL A 283 9.88 -17.85 -10.08
N ASP A 284 10.63 -18.90 -9.72
CA ASP A 284 10.58 -19.46 -8.36
C ASP A 284 11.36 -18.62 -7.35
N SER A 285 12.38 -17.89 -7.79
CA SER A 285 13.22 -17.07 -6.92
C SER A 285 13.90 -15.92 -7.67
N LEU A 286 14.32 -14.91 -6.92
CA LEU A 286 15.07 -13.76 -7.42
C LEU A 286 16.44 -13.68 -6.75
N PRO A 287 17.45 -13.13 -7.42
CA PRO A 287 18.72 -12.81 -6.77
C PRO A 287 18.51 -11.98 -5.51
N PRO A 288 19.19 -12.29 -4.40
CA PRO A 288 19.00 -11.57 -3.15
C PRO A 288 19.41 -10.09 -3.29
N VAL A 289 18.60 -9.23 -2.68
CA VAL A 289 18.91 -7.79 -2.52
C VAL A 289 18.85 -7.49 -1.03
N ASP A 290 20.01 -7.24 -0.46
CA ASP A 290 20.14 -6.93 0.96
C ASP A 290 20.16 -5.40 1.16
N VAL A 291 19.32 -4.94 2.09
CA VAL A 291 19.22 -3.54 2.51
C VAL A 291 19.33 -3.50 4.04
N PRO A 292 20.54 -3.38 4.60
CA PRO A 292 20.78 -3.51 6.04
C PRO A 292 19.92 -2.61 6.91
N ALA A 293 19.60 -1.39 6.46
CA ALA A 293 18.73 -0.46 7.17
C ALA A 293 17.28 -0.98 7.31
N VAL A 294 16.78 -1.70 6.30
CA VAL A 294 15.45 -2.33 6.36
C VAL A 294 15.44 -3.46 7.38
N GLU A 295 16.47 -4.31 7.40
CA GLU A 295 16.58 -5.40 8.37
C GLU A 295 16.75 -4.89 9.81
N GLN A 296 17.47 -3.79 9.99
CA GLN A 296 17.55 -3.13 11.28
C GLN A 296 16.18 -2.61 11.73
N LEU A 297 15.47 -1.88 10.88
CA LEU A 297 14.12 -1.36 11.18
C LEU A 297 13.16 -2.50 11.56
N ARG A 298 13.16 -3.60 10.80
CA ARG A 298 12.32 -4.77 11.09
C ARG A 298 12.59 -5.33 12.48
N ARG A 299 13.87 -5.55 12.83
CA ARG A 299 14.24 -6.06 14.15
C ARG A 299 13.78 -5.13 15.27
N GLU A 300 13.95 -3.83 15.11
CA GLU A 300 13.49 -2.83 16.08
C GLU A 300 11.97 -2.87 16.27
N ARG A 301 11.20 -2.93 15.17
CA ARG A 301 9.72 -3.00 15.23
C ARG A 301 9.22 -4.29 15.88
N ILE A 302 9.78 -5.45 15.52
CA ILE A 302 9.43 -6.72 16.13
C ILE A 302 9.79 -6.72 17.64
N ALA A 303 10.94 -6.15 18.01
CA ALA A 303 11.33 -6.07 19.42
C ALA A 303 10.42 -5.13 20.23
N THR A 304 9.95 -4.02 19.63
CA THR A 304 9.03 -3.09 20.29
C THR A 304 7.64 -3.73 20.49
N ALA A 305 7.15 -4.45 19.50
CA ALA A 305 5.86 -5.14 19.55
C ALA A 305 5.80 -6.29 20.58
N ARG A 306 6.95 -6.80 21.02
CA ARG A 306 7.04 -7.89 22.04
C ARG A 306 7.11 -7.38 23.49
N ARG A 307 7.21 -6.07 23.69
CA ARG A 307 7.22 -5.42 25.02
C ARG A 307 5.82 -5.05 25.46
#